data_382ddf4d79ada254b7cc9193d119c6de
#
_entry.id   382ddf4d79ada254b7cc9193d119c6de
#
_cell.length_a   1.000
_cell.length_b   1.000
_cell.length_c   1.000
_cell.angle_alpha   90.00
_cell.angle_beta   90.00
_cell.angle_gamma   90.00
#
_symmetry.space_group_name_H-M   'P 1'
#
loop_
_entity.id
_entity.type
_entity.pdbx_description
1 polymer ?
#
loop_
_entity_poly.entity_id
_entity_poly.type
_entity_poly.pdbx_seq_one_letter_code
_entity_poly.pdbx_strand_id
1 'polypeptide(L)'
;MWVIALVINLLLFVTSTLLRRRFAQSHAVPASMTLALSYVIGVMPLSIIAGLVAPHNITWSYWTVWLLLSASLLVSIFGVLSFIAIRYLPAALNQTIFQSRILITILLGWLFLGERLSANQLIGAACILASGIISVWAPARAHRQGKSAHKHLVKGVLFTLASALFLGIGVVVEKAAIQYMDIGAFFIYGFGLQCLWLVLFALWDRKKLGKMTISRQVVKESALLGVVVAGIGVSYFIALSGANNISLIAALTAITLPLTAIAAHFVLHERDDSKLLWAAIALAVTGIGITAQ
;
A
#
# COMPACT_ATOMS: atom_id res chain seq x y z
N MET A 1 -17.51 8.45 12.59
CA MET A 1 -16.13 8.98 12.50
C MET A 1 -15.23 8.07 11.68
N TRP A 2 -15.07 6.78 12.02
CA TRP A 2 -14.16 5.86 11.31
C TRP A 2 -14.50 5.66 9.82
N VAL A 3 -15.80 5.64 9.43
CA VAL A 3 -16.22 5.52 8.02
C VAL A 3 -15.74 6.71 7.18
N ILE A 4 -15.85 7.93 7.71
CA ILE A 4 -15.37 9.14 7.02
C ILE A 4 -13.85 9.06 6.84
N ALA A 5 -13.14 8.66 7.89
CA ALA A 5 -11.69 8.46 7.82
C ALA A 5 -11.31 7.40 6.75
N LEU A 6 -12.09 6.31 6.65
CA LEU A 6 -11.89 5.29 5.62
C LEU A 6 -12.13 5.85 4.21
N VAL A 7 -13.18 6.62 3.98
CA VAL A 7 -13.44 7.25 2.67
C VAL A 7 -12.28 8.18 2.28
N ILE A 8 -11.81 9.01 3.21
CA ILE A 8 -10.64 9.88 2.98
C ILE A 8 -9.41 9.03 2.63
N ASN A 9 -9.18 7.93 3.37
CA ASN A 9 -8.10 6.99 3.11
C ASN A 9 -8.13 6.43 1.69
N LEU A 10 -9.31 5.96 1.23
CA LEU A 10 -9.49 5.41 -0.11
C LEU A 10 -9.13 6.43 -1.20
N LEU A 11 -9.62 7.65 -1.09
CA LEU A 11 -9.33 8.72 -2.06
C LEU A 11 -7.84 9.09 -2.08
N LEU A 12 -7.23 9.24 -0.90
CA LEU A 12 -5.80 9.53 -0.80
C LEU A 12 -4.94 8.37 -1.32
N PHE A 13 -5.37 7.12 -1.10
CA PHE A 13 -4.65 5.94 -1.62
C PHE A 13 -4.66 5.90 -3.15
N VAL A 14 -5.80 6.15 -3.78
CA VAL A 14 -5.92 6.28 -5.24
C VAL A 14 -5.01 7.39 -5.75
N THR A 15 -5.09 8.58 -5.13
CA THR A 15 -4.24 9.73 -5.48
C THR A 15 -2.74 9.38 -5.38
N SER A 16 -2.33 8.71 -4.28
CA SER A 16 -0.95 8.25 -4.10
C SER A 16 -0.51 7.30 -5.23
N THR A 17 -1.39 6.37 -5.63
CA THR A 17 -1.09 5.41 -6.71
C THR A 17 -0.84 6.13 -8.03
N LEU A 18 -1.68 7.11 -8.38
CA LEU A 18 -1.52 7.90 -9.61
C LEU A 18 -0.25 8.76 -9.57
N LEU A 19 0.03 9.43 -8.44
CA LEU A 19 1.25 10.21 -8.25
C LEU A 19 2.51 9.34 -8.37
N ARG A 20 2.53 8.17 -7.74
CA ARG A 20 3.65 7.22 -7.84
C ARG A 20 3.86 6.75 -9.28
N ARG A 21 2.77 6.47 -10.01
CA ARG A 21 2.85 6.06 -11.42
C ARG A 21 3.42 7.17 -12.29
N ARG A 22 2.90 8.38 -12.18
CA ARG A 22 3.39 9.57 -12.89
C ARG A 22 4.87 9.84 -12.57
N PHE A 23 5.24 9.81 -11.29
CA PHE A 23 6.61 10.00 -10.86
C PHE A 23 7.55 8.93 -11.42
N ALA A 24 7.12 7.67 -11.37
CA ALA A 24 7.90 6.53 -11.85
C ALA A 24 8.15 6.57 -13.38
N GLN A 25 7.28 7.24 -14.14
CA GLN A 25 7.43 7.44 -15.58
C GLN A 25 8.30 8.66 -15.92
N SER A 26 8.24 9.72 -15.10
CA SER A 26 8.91 10.99 -15.40
C SER A 26 10.34 11.07 -14.90
N HIS A 27 10.73 10.27 -13.89
CA HIS A 27 12.03 10.38 -13.25
C HIS A 27 12.74 9.04 -13.12
N ALA A 28 14.05 9.04 -13.40
CA ALA A 28 14.94 7.88 -13.23
C ALA A 28 15.48 7.73 -11.78
N VAL A 29 14.84 8.38 -10.78
CA VAL A 29 15.28 8.36 -9.39
C VAL A 29 14.90 7.01 -8.75
N PRO A 30 15.78 6.40 -7.91
CA PRO A 30 15.44 5.16 -7.19
C PRO A 30 14.18 5.30 -6.33
N ALA A 31 13.42 4.20 -6.22
CA ALA A 31 12.20 4.15 -5.42
C ALA A 31 12.46 4.49 -3.94
N SER A 32 13.53 3.95 -3.37
CA SER A 32 13.97 4.22 -1.99
C SER A 32 14.25 5.69 -1.73
N MET A 33 14.93 6.37 -2.66
CA MET A 33 15.26 7.79 -2.55
C MET A 33 14.01 8.67 -2.60
N THR A 34 13.09 8.38 -3.54
CA THR A 34 11.82 9.10 -3.65
C THR A 34 10.99 8.96 -2.38
N LEU A 35 10.90 7.75 -1.85
CA LEU A 35 10.15 7.49 -0.62
C LEU A 35 10.84 8.09 0.60
N ALA A 36 12.17 8.02 0.71
CA ALA A 36 12.90 8.66 1.79
C ALA A 36 12.65 10.18 1.82
N LEU A 37 12.74 10.85 0.66
CA LEU A 37 12.41 12.28 0.54
C LEU A 37 10.95 12.58 0.92
N SER A 38 10.00 11.74 0.48
CA SER A 38 8.59 11.89 0.82
C SER A 38 8.35 11.76 2.32
N TYR A 39 9.02 10.81 2.97
CA TYR A 39 8.90 10.62 4.42
C TYR A 39 9.56 11.74 5.20
N VAL A 40 10.78 12.15 4.86
CA VAL A 40 11.49 13.23 5.58
C VAL A 40 10.77 14.57 5.45
N ILE A 41 10.27 14.91 4.23
CA ILE A 41 9.72 16.25 3.98
C ILE A 41 8.22 16.32 4.28
N GLY A 42 7.47 15.24 4.06
CA GLY A 42 6.00 15.25 4.18
C GLY A 42 5.48 14.39 5.32
N VAL A 43 5.84 13.10 5.37
CA VAL A 43 5.24 12.17 6.34
C VAL A 43 5.65 12.53 7.77
N MET A 44 6.94 12.69 8.05
CA MET A 44 7.45 12.93 9.39
C MET A 44 6.90 14.20 10.04
N PRO A 45 6.95 15.39 9.43
CA PRO A 45 6.40 16.59 10.03
C PRO A 45 4.91 16.46 10.37
N LEU A 46 4.11 15.92 9.45
CA LEU A 46 2.67 15.74 9.65
C LEU A 46 2.36 14.66 10.68
N SER A 47 3.14 13.58 10.72
CA SER A 47 2.96 12.52 11.72
C SER A 47 3.34 12.99 13.13
N ILE A 48 4.35 13.84 13.28
CA ILE A 48 4.70 14.45 14.55
C ILE A 48 3.57 15.36 15.01
N ILE A 49 3.04 16.22 14.14
CA ILE A 49 1.92 17.11 14.48
C ILE A 49 0.69 16.28 14.89
N ALA A 50 0.32 15.27 14.10
CA ALA A 50 -0.80 14.39 14.42
C ALA A 50 -0.58 13.60 15.73
N GLY A 51 0.64 13.15 15.98
CA GLY A 51 1.01 12.43 17.19
C GLY A 51 0.98 13.27 18.45
N LEU A 52 1.34 14.56 18.35
CA LEU A 52 1.27 15.49 19.49
C LEU A 52 -0.16 15.90 19.84
N VAL A 53 -1.06 15.92 18.86
CA VAL A 53 -2.49 16.26 19.06
C VAL A 53 -3.29 15.05 19.60
N ALA A 54 -2.92 13.84 19.20
CA ALA A 54 -3.58 12.61 19.63
C ALA A 54 -3.01 12.09 20.97
N PRO A 55 -3.74 11.24 21.72
CA PRO A 55 -3.16 10.50 22.85
C PRO A 55 -1.92 9.74 22.43
N HIS A 56 -0.84 9.83 23.22
CA HIS A 56 0.47 9.33 22.83
C HIS A 56 1.19 8.54 23.94
N ASN A 57 0.43 7.88 24.81
CA ASN A 57 1.01 6.97 25.80
C ASN A 57 1.53 5.71 25.10
N ILE A 58 2.59 5.14 25.67
CA ILE A 58 3.19 3.91 25.20
C ILE A 58 3.62 3.06 26.40
N THR A 59 3.28 1.77 26.36
CA THR A 59 3.77 0.78 27.32
C THR A 59 5.05 0.17 26.76
N TRP A 60 6.18 0.67 27.24
CA TRP A 60 7.48 0.17 26.81
C TRP A 60 7.71 -1.25 27.33
N SER A 61 7.88 -2.18 26.42
CA SER A 61 8.26 -3.56 26.67
C SER A 61 9.16 -4.05 25.53
N TYR A 62 9.86 -5.16 25.76
CA TYR A 62 10.62 -5.82 24.72
C TYR A 62 9.75 -6.13 23.48
N TRP A 63 8.54 -6.60 23.69
CA TRP A 63 7.58 -6.89 22.61
C TRP A 63 7.15 -5.64 21.84
N THR A 64 6.87 -4.54 22.53
CA THR A 64 6.49 -3.27 21.90
C THR A 64 7.57 -2.79 20.95
N VAL A 65 8.83 -2.85 21.36
CA VAL A 65 9.98 -2.45 20.52
C VAL A 65 10.08 -3.35 19.30
N TRP A 66 9.99 -4.68 19.47
CA TRP A 66 10.05 -5.63 18.36
C TRP A 66 8.90 -5.47 17.38
N LEU A 67 7.67 -5.25 17.86
CA LEU A 67 6.52 -4.99 17.02
C LEU A 67 6.69 -3.71 16.20
N LEU A 68 7.17 -2.63 16.81
CA LEU A 68 7.43 -1.37 16.12
C LEU A 68 8.53 -1.52 15.05
N LEU A 69 9.65 -2.15 15.39
CA LEU A 69 10.75 -2.36 14.47
C LEU A 69 10.34 -3.23 13.27
N SER A 70 9.65 -4.34 13.54
CA SER A 70 9.21 -5.26 12.49
C SER A 70 8.11 -4.65 11.61
N ALA A 71 7.09 -4.02 12.20
CA ALA A 71 6.02 -3.34 11.46
C ALA A 71 6.59 -2.26 10.54
N SER A 72 7.42 -1.37 11.08
CA SER A 72 8.03 -0.28 10.31
C SER A 72 8.93 -0.78 9.18
N LEU A 73 9.70 -1.85 9.42
CA LEU A 73 10.55 -2.47 8.39
C LEU A 73 9.71 -3.09 7.27
N LEU A 74 8.69 -3.89 7.62
CA LEU A 74 7.81 -4.56 6.66
C LEU A 74 7.09 -3.55 5.75
N VAL A 75 6.55 -2.48 6.34
CA VAL A 75 5.86 -1.42 5.59
C VAL A 75 6.84 -0.60 4.75
N SER A 76 8.07 -0.39 5.20
CA SER A 76 9.11 0.26 4.40
C SER A 76 9.51 -0.58 3.18
N ILE A 77 9.70 -1.89 3.34
CA ILE A 77 9.97 -2.83 2.24
C ILE A 77 8.78 -2.83 1.26
N PHE A 78 7.55 -2.94 1.77
CA PHE A 78 6.34 -2.80 0.94
C PHE A 78 6.38 -1.53 0.10
N GLY A 79 6.67 -0.39 0.71
CA GLY A 79 6.72 0.91 0.03
C GLY A 79 7.68 0.89 -1.16
N VAL A 80 8.90 0.40 -0.97
CA VAL A 80 9.93 0.32 -2.02
C VAL A 80 9.51 -0.65 -3.13
N LEU A 81 9.05 -1.86 -2.77
CA LEU A 81 8.64 -2.87 -3.75
C LEU A 81 7.43 -2.42 -4.56
N SER A 82 6.43 -1.81 -3.91
CA SER A 82 5.25 -1.25 -4.56
C SER A 82 5.61 -0.14 -5.55
N PHE A 83 6.55 0.74 -5.18
CA PHE A 83 7.03 1.79 -6.07
C PHE A 83 7.82 1.23 -7.27
N ILE A 84 8.58 0.16 -7.09
CA ILE A 84 9.27 -0.54 -8.18
C ILE A 84 8.24 -1.22 -9.10
N ALA A 85 7.25 -1.90 -8.53
CA ALA A 85 6.23 -2.63 -9.28
C ALA A 85 5.47 -1.73 -10.27
N ILE A 86 5.09 -0.53 -9.83
CA ILE A 86 4.30 0.41 -10.63
C ILE A 86 5.08 0.97 -11.83
N ARG A 87 6.41 0.78 -11.92
CA ARG A 87 7.21 1.09 -13.12
C ARG A 87 6.98 0.09 -14.24
N TYR A 88 6.66 -1.15 -13.89
CA TYR A 88 6.54 -2.25 -14.85
C TYR A 88 5.10 -2.56 -15.25
N LEU A 89 4.12 -2.20 -14.40
CA LEU A 89 2.72 -2.53 -14.61
C LEU A 89 1.85 -1.27 -14.73
N PRO A 90 0.79 -1.29 -15.56
CA PRO A 90 -0.29 -0.30 -15.51
C PRO A 90 -0.88 -0.20 -14.10
N ALA A 91 -1.38 0.99 -13.72
CA ALA A 91 -1.87 1.24 -12.37
C ALA A 91 -3.02 0.31 -11.99
N ALA A 92 -3.98 0.09 -12.90
CA ALA A 92 -5.12 -0.79 -12.66
C ALA A 92 -4.69 -2.24 -12.46
N LEU A 93 -3.81 -2.78 -13.32
CA LEU A 93 -3.29 -4.15 -13.20
C LEU A 93 -2.50 -4.34 -11.91
N ASN A 94 -1.59 -3.40 -11.59
CA ASN A 94 -0.84 -3.42 -10.35
C ASN A 94 -1.77 -3.46 -9.14
N GLN A 95 -2.81 -2.62 -9.12
CA GLN A 95 -3.78 -2.57 -8.02
C GLN A 95 -4.59 -3.86 -7.90
N THR A 96 -4.97 -4.50 -9.02
CA THR A 96 -5.71 -5.77 -8.97
C THR A 96 -4.89 -6.89 -8.34
N ILE A 97 -3.63 -7.04 -8.76
CA ILE A 97 -2.73 -8.06 -8.19
C ILE A 97 -2.44 -7.75 -6.72
N PHE A 98 -2.30 -6.48 -6.37
CA PHE A 98 -2.02 -6.01 -5.02
C PHE A 98 -3.13 -6.34 -4.02
N GLN A 99 -4.37 -6.55 -4.47
CA GLN A 99 -5.47 -6.97 -3.59
C GLN A 99 -5.25 -8.36 -2.95
N SER A 100 -4.31 -9.16 -3.45
CA SER A 100 -3.92 -10.41 -2.77
C SER A 100 -3.45 -10.20 -1.32
N ARG A 101 -3.02 -8.97 -0.95
CA ARG A 101 -2.72 -8.59 0.44
C ARG A 101 -3.89 -8.83 1.40
N ILE A 102 -5.14 -8.69 0.92
CA ILE A 102 -6.34 -8.86 1.75
C ILE A 102 -6.43 -10.29 2.28
N LEU A 103 -6.12 -11.27 1.44
CA LEU A 103 -6.09 -12.67 1.86
C LEU A 103 -5.05 -12.93 2.93
N ILE A 104 -3.87 -12.33 2.74
CA ILE A 104 -2.78 -12.45 3.71
C ILE A 104 -3.21 -11.83 5.03
N THR A 105 -3.80 -10.63 4.99
CA THR A 105 -4.29 -9.95 6.20
C THR A 105 -5.39 -10.74 6.90
N ILE A 106 -6.37 -11.27 6.16
CA ILE A 106 -7.46 -12.08 6.71
C ILE A 106 -6.91 -13.36 7.35
N LEU A 107 -6.06 -14.09 6.63
CA LEU A 107 -5.47 -15.34 7.12
C LEU A 107 -4.63 -15.12 8.39
N LEU A 108 -3.78 -14.10 8.39
CA LEU A 108 -2.93 -13.78 9.54
C LEU A 108 -3.73 -13.16 10.70
N GLY A 109 -4.78 -12.38 10.42
CA GLY A 109 -5.72 -11.88 11.42
C GLY A 109 -6.41 -13.03 12.16
N TRP A 110 -6.87 -14.04 11.41
CA TRP A 110 -7.41 -15.26 12.01
C TRP A 110 -6.37 -16.01 12.84
N LEU A 111 -5.17 -16.23 12.29
CA LEU A 111 -4.15 -17.08 12.92
C LEU A 111 -3.51 -16.42 14.16
N PHE A 112 -3.22 -15.11 14.10
CA PHE A 112 -2.43 -14.42 15.13
C PHE A 112 -3.25 -13.49 16.02
N LEU A 113 -4.36 -12.93 15.52
CA LEU A 113 -5.21 -12.02 16.30
C LEU A 113 -6.49 -12.72 16.82
N GLY A 114 -6.69 -13.99 16.48
CA GLY A 114 -7.87 -14.77 16.89
C GLY A 114 -9.17 -14.29 16.25
N GLU A 115 -9.11 -13.52 15.13
CA GLU A 115 -10.30 -13.07 14.41
C GLU A 115 -11.02 -14.27 13.80
N ARG A 116 -12.34 -14.36 13.98
CA ARG A 116 -13.12 -15.44 13.39
C ARG A 116 -13.45 -15.14 11.95
N LEU A 117 -13.06 -16.02 11.04
CA LEU A 117 -13.44 -15.94 9.65
C LEU A 117 -14.87 -16.43 9.46
N SER A 118 -15.74 -15.61 8.88
CA SER A 118 -17.04 -16.03 8.42
C SER A 118 -16.96 -16.74 7.07
N ALA A 119 -17.97 -17.55 6.72
CA ALA A 119 -18.05 -18.16 5.40
C ALA A 119 -18.06 -17.10 4.28
N ASN A 120 -18.72 -15.97 4.53
CA ASN A 120 -18.76 -14.85 3.59
C ASN A 120 -17.37 -14.26 3.34
N GLN A 121 -16.53 -14.12 4.39
CA GLN A 121 -15.17 -13.64 4.24
C GLN A 121 -14.32 -14.59 3.39
N LEU A 122 -14.49 -15.91 3.55
CA LEU A 122 -13.77 -16.89 2.73
C LEU A 122 -14.22 -16.86 1.26
N ILE A 123 -15.54 -16.78 1.00
CA ILE A 123 -16.08 -16.68 -0.37
C ILE A 123 -15.61 -15.37 -1.02
N GLY A 124 -15.72 -14.24 -0.31
CA GLY A 124 -15.29 -12.94 -0.81
C GLY A 124 -13.79 -12.91 -1.12
N ALA A 125 -12.97 -13.51 -0.25
CA ALA A 125 -11.55 -13.69 -0.46
C ALA A 125 -11.25 -14.53 -1.72
N ALA A 126 -11.97 -15.62 -1.95
CA ALA A 126 -11.84 -16.44 -3.16
C ALA A 126 -12.18 -15.66 -4.44
N CYS A 127 -13.22 -14.82 -4.41
CA CYS A 127 -13.57 -13.94 -5.53
C CYS A 127 -12.46 -12.92 -5.83
N ILE A 128 -11.86 -12.32 -4.79
CA ILE A 128 -10.75 -11.37 -4.92
C ILE A 128 -9.52 -12.06 -5.52
N LEU A 129 -9.19 -13.30 -5.09
CA LEU A 129 -8.12 -14.10 -5.69
C LEU A 129 -8.37 -14.38 -7.18
N ALA A 130 -9.55 -14.87 -7.51
CA ALA A 130 -9.94 -15.18 -8.88
C ALA A 130 -9.82 -13.92 -9.77
N SER A 131 -10.26 -12.76 -9.27
CA SER A 131 -10.06 -11.47 -9.92
C SER A 131 -8.58 -11.16 -10.22
N GLY A 132 -7.70 -11.37 -9.23
CA GLY A 132 -6.26 -11.18 -9.41
C GLY A 132 -5.67 -12.09 -10.49
N ILE A 133 -6.05 -13.37 -10.50
CA ILE A 133 -5.62 -14.36 -11.51
C ILE A 133 -6.10 -13.95 -12.91
N ILE A 134 -7.38 -13.60 -13.06
CA ILE A 134 -7.96 -13.16 -14.33
C ILE A 134 -7.22 -11.91 -14.86
N SER A 135 -6.89 -10.96 -13.98
CA SER A 135 -6.19 -9.73 -14.34
C SER A 135 -4.78 -9.97 -14.88
N VAL A 136 -4.08 -10.98 -14.38
CA VAL A 136 -2.74 -11.36 -14.90
C VAL A 136 -2.86 -12.06 -16.26
N TRP A 137 -3.89 -12.87 -16.44
CA TRP A 137 -4.09 -13.62 -17.70
C TRP A 137 -4.50 -12.73 -18.87
N ALA A 138 -5.25 -11.66 -18.61
CA ALA A 138 -5.74 -10.76 -19.65
C ALA A 138 -4.61 -10.11 -20.48
N PRO A 139 -3.64 -9.40 -19.87
CA PRO A 139 -2.53 -8.81 -20.62
C PRO A 139 -1.51 -9.85 -21.10
N ALA A 140 -1.33 -10.97 -20.41
CA ALA A 140 -0.44 -12.04 -20.88
C ALA A 140 -0.86 -12.62 -22.23
N ARG A 141 -2.16 -12.64 -22.54
CA ARG A 141 -2.68 -13.02 -23.86
C ARG A 141 -2.50 -11.94 -24.91
N ALA A 142 -2.66 -10.65 -24.54
CA ALA A 142 -2.55 -9.52 -25.45
C ALA A 142 -1.08 -9.22 -25.84
N HIS A 143 -0.12 -9.44 -24.92
CA HIS A 143 1.30 -9.11 -25.10
C HIS A 143 2.15 -10.30 -25.53
N ARG A 144 1.62 -11.27 -26.30
CA ARG A 144 2.41 -12.35 -26.90
C ARG A 144 3.50 -11.87 -27.88
N GLN A 145 3.67 -10.57 -28.07
CA GLN A 145 4.48 -9.98 -29.14
C GLN A 145 5.91 -9.57 -28.74
N GLY A 146 6.54 -10.19 -27.74
CA GLY A 146 7.96 -9.98 -27.51
C GLY A 146 8.48 -10.52 -26.18
N LYS A 147 9.62 -11.21 -26.20
CA LYS A 147 10.31 -11.77 -25.03
C LYS A 147 10.63 -10.69 -23.96
N SER A 148 10.92 -9.46 -24.38
CA SER A 148 11.24 -8.34 -23.49
C SER A 148 10.00 -7.87 -22.71
N ALA A 149 8.85 -7.71 -23.38
CA ALA A 149 7.59 -7.30 -22.73
C ALA A 149 7.13 -8.32 -21.69
N HIS A 150 7.29 -9.61 -21.97
CA HIS A 150 6.98 -10.69 -21.03
C HIS A 150 7.88 -10.63 -19.77
N LYS A 151 9.17 -10.37 -19.91
CA LYS A 151 10.10 -10.26 -18.78
C LYS A 151 9.76 -9.08 -17.86
N HIS A 152 9.35 -7.94 -18.42
CA HIS A 152 8.90 -6.77 -17.66
C HIS A 152 7.61 -7.06 -16.90
N LEU A 153 6.64 -7.72 -17.55
CA LEU A 153 5.39 -8.12 -16.92
C LEU A 153 5.64 -9.03 -15.70
N VAL A 154 6.44 -10.11 -15.89
CA VAL A 154 6.76 -11.05 -14.79
C VAL A 154 7.44 -10.34 -13.62
N LYS A 155 8.40 -9.45 -13.90
CA LYS A 155 9.04 -8.65 -12.84
C LYS A 155 8.03 -7.79 -12.07
N GLY A 156 7.15 -7.10 -12.79
CA GLY A 156 6.12 -6.27 -12.18
C GLY A 156 5.19 -7.08 -11.28
N VAL A 157 4.72 -8.24 -11.77
CA VAL A 157 3.87 -9.16 -11.00
C VAL A 157 4.57 -9.63 -9.73
N LEU A 158 5.82 -10.08 -9.82
CA LEU A 158 6.60 -10.54 -8.67
C LEU A 158 6.78 -9.43 -7.62
N PHE A 159 7.13 -8.21 -8.03
CA PHE A 159 7.26 -7.08 -7.11
C PHE A 159 5.93 -6.70 -6.47
N THR A 160 4.82 -6.77 -7.22
CA THR A 160 3.49 -6.51 -6.68
C THR A 160 3.08 -7.56 -5.64
N LEU A 161 3.26 -8.85 -5.94
CA LEU A 161 2.96 -9.93 -4.99
C LEU A 161 3.83 -9.84 -3.74
N ALA A 162 5.12 -9.58 -3.89
CA ALA A 162 6.01 -9.37 -2.75
C ALA A 162 5.57 -8.15 -1.92
N SER A 163 5.20 -7.03 -2.57
CA SER A 163 4.69 -5.86 -1.86
C SER A 163 3.39 -6.15 -1.11
N ALA A 164 2.48 -6.93 -1.71
CA ALA A 164 1.24 -7.37 -1.08
C ALA A 164 1.49 -8.24 0.16
N LEU A 165 2.47 -9.16 0.07
CA LEU A 165 2.89 -10.00 1.20
C LEU A 165 3.41 -9.16 2.36
N PHE A 166 4.37 -8.27 2.09
CA PHE A 166 4.97 -7.43 3.14
C PHE A 166 3.96 -6.48 3.78
N LEU A 167 3.04 -5.89 3.01
CA LEU A 167 1.98 -5.07 3.58
C LEU A 167 0.97 -5.91 4.38
N GLY A 168 0.54 -7.05 3.86
CA GLY A 168 -0.41 -7.93 4.56
C GLY A 168 0.11 -8.36 5.93
N ILE A 169 1.39 -8.76 6.02
CA ILE A 169 2.04 -9.06 7.30
C ILE A 169 2.18 -7.79 8.13
N GLY A 170 2.68 -6.70 7.53
CA GLY A 170 2.92 -5.43 8.21
C GLY A 170 1.68 -4.89 8.92
N VAL A 171 0.53 -4.89 8.26
CA VAL A 171 -0.76 -4.42 8.82
C VAL A 171 -1.19 -5.23 10.04
N VAL A 172 -0.96 -6.55 10.06
CA VAL A 172 -1.28 -7.40 11.21
C VAL A 172 -0.35 -7.08 12.38
N VAL A 173 0.94 -6.88 12.12
CA VAL A 173 1.93 -6.49 13.13
C VAL A 173 1.66 -5.07 13.65
N GLU A 174 1.25 -4.13 12.79
CA GLU A 174 0.80 -2.78 13.19
C GLU A 174 -0.42 -2.86 14.12
N LYS A 175 -1.41 -3.70 13.79
CA LYS A 175 -2.58 -3.92 14.65
C LYS A 175 -2.18 -4.49 16.01
N ALA A 176 -1.23 -5.42 16.06
CA ALA A 176 -0.70 -5.92 17.32
C ALA A 176 0.06 -4.84 18.10
N ALA A 177 0.82 -3.98 17.42
CA ALA A 177 1.58 -2.90 18.06
C ALA A 177 0.68 -1.86 18.75
N ILE A 178 -0.42 -1.45 18.09
CA ILE A 178 -1.35 -0.46 18.66
C ILE A 178 -2.16 -0.98 19.87
N GLN A 179 -2.03 -2.25 20.25
CA GLN A 179 -2.57 -2.75 21.53
C GLN A 179 -1.71 -2.34 22.72
N TYR A 180 -0.46 -1.95 22.49
CA TYR A 180 0.51 -1.56 23.54
C TYR A 180 0.80 -0.06 23.57
N MET A 181 0.19 0.72 22.67
CA MET A 181 0.41 2.15 22.57
C MET A 181 -0.78 2.88 21.99
N ASP A 182 -0.92 4.15 22.35
CA ASP A 182 -1.89 5.04 21.74
C ASP A 182 -1.50 5.36 20.29
N ILE A 183 -2.50 5.75 19.51
CA ILE A 183 -2.34 6.05 18.09
C ILE A 183 -1.36 7.19 17.81
N GLY A 184 -1.30 8.20 18.69
CA GLY A 184 -0.34 9.30 18.60
C GLY A 184 1.10 8.85 18.78
N ALA A 185 1.34 7.91 19.70
CA ALA A 185 2.66 7.29 19.86
C ALA A 185 3.08 6.52 18.60
N PHE A 186 2.14 5.78 17.99
CA PHE A 186 2.43 5.11 16.71
C PHE A 186 2.76 6.09 15.59
N PHE A 187 2.09 7.25 15.51
CA PHE A 187 2.43 8.28 14.52
C PHE A 187 3.86 8.79 14.67
N ILE A 188 4.32 8.99 15.89
CA ILE A 188 5.68 9.48 16.15
C ILE A 188 6.72 8.38 15.92
N TYR A 189 6.58 7.26 16.62
CA TYR A 189 7.59 6.20 16.63
C TYR A 189 7.51 5.28 15.42
N GLY A 190 6.31 4.86 15.01
CA GLY A 190 6.10 3.96 13.87
C GLY A 190 6.53 4.60 12.55
N PHE A 191 6.02 5.80 12.25
CA PHE A 191 6.44 6.52 11.04
C PHE A 191 7.87 7.05 11.12
N GLY A 192 8.36 7.35 12.33
CA GLY A 192 9.77 7.71 12.53
C GLY A 192 10.71 6.56 12.15
N LEU A 193 10.43 5.35 12.59
CA LEU A 193 11.18 4.16 12.22
C LEU A 193 11.02 3.81 10.73
N GLN A 194 9.83 3.97 10.14
CA GLN A 194 9.66 3.80 8.69
C GLN A 194 10.52 4.80 7.91
N CYS A 195 10.57 6.07 8.35
CA CYS A 195 11.44 7.08 7.77
C CYS A 195 12.92 6.66 7.86
N LEU A 196 13.36 6.18 9.02
CA LEU A 196 14.72 5.69 9.24
C LEU A 196 15.08 4.57 8.27
N TRP A 197 14.23 3.53 8.15
CA TRP A 197 14.45 2.42 7.22
C TRP A 197 14.54 2.89 5.78
N LEU A 198 13.65 3.77 5.34
CA LEU A 198 13.66 4.29 3.98
C LEU A 198 14.91 5.14 3.69
N VAL A 199 15.39 5.93 4.66
CA VAL A 199 16.65 6.66 4.54
C VAL A 199 17.83 5.68 4.43
N LEU A 200 17.86 4.62 5.23
CA LEU A 200 18.91 3.59 5.14
C LEU A 200 18.90 2.89 3.77
N PHE A 201 17.73 2.54 3.24
CA PHE A 201 17.60 1.98 1.89
C PHE A 201 18.07 2.97 0.81
N ALA A 202 17.71 4.24 0.95
CA ALA A 202 18.16 5.29 0.02
C ALA A 202 19.67 5.48 0.04
N LEU A 203 20.30 5.47 1.22
CA LEU A 203 21.74 5.55 1.38
C LEU A 203 22.45 4.33 0.77
N TRP A 204 21.88 3.14 0.93
CA TRP A 204 22.40 1.93 0.30
C TRP A 204 22.36 2.02 -1.22
N ASP A 205 21.22 2.43 -1.80
CA ASP A 205 21.08 2.60 -3.24
C ASP A 205 22.00 3.68 -3.79
N ARG A 206 22.19 4.79 -3.05
CA ARG A 206 23.13 5.85 -3.41
C ARG A 206 24.58 5.35 -3.53
N LYS A 207 25.01 4.45 -2.63
CA LYS A 207 26.36 3.85 -2.71
C LYS A 207 26.56 3.03 -3.99
N LYS A 208 25.48 2.38 -4.50
CA LYS A 208 25.54 1.58 -5.73
C LYS A 208 25.49 2.42 -7.00
N LEU A 209 24.76 3.53 -6.98
CA LEU A 209 24.43 4.33 -8.18
C LEU A 209 25.34 5.56 -8.37
N GLY A 210 26.20 5.89 -7.40
CA GLY A 210 27.11 7.04 -7.47
C GLY A 210 26.42 8.39 -7.23
N LYS A 211 27.04 9.48 -7.73
CA LYS A 211 26.54 10.85 -7.55
C LYS A 211 25.25 11.05 -8.37
N MET A 212 24.12 11.19 -7.68
CA MET A 212 22.85 11.59 -8.28
C MET A 212 22.53 13.04 -7.92
N THR A 213 22.17 13.84 -8.93
CA THR A 213 21.63 15.19 -8.72
C THR A 213 20.13 15.11 -8.54
N ILE A 214 19.63 15.55 -7.39
CA ILE A 214 18.20 15.62 -7.10
C ILE A 214 17.70 16.98 -7.57
N SER A 215 16.84 16.99 -8.58
CA SER A 215 16.26 18.24 -9.10
C SER A 215 15.24 18.82 -8.09
N ARG A 216 15.02 20.14 -8.14
CA ARG A 216 13.99 20.82 -7.34
C ARG A 216 12.58 20.25 -7.60
N GLN A 217 12.34 19.80 -8.81
CA GLN A 217 11.05 19.18 -9.18
C GLN A 217 10.85 17.85 -8.45
N VAL A 218 11.87 16.99 -8.40
CA VAL A 218 11.82 15.73 -7.64
C VAL A 218 11.50 15.97 -6.16
N VAL A 219 12.10 17.00 -5.56
CA VAL A 219 11.82 17.37 -4.17
C VAL A 219 10.38 17.79 -3.97
N LYS A 220 9.84 18.66 -4.87
CA LYS A 220 8.44 19.12 -4.79
C LYS A 220 7.44 17.97 -4.94
N GLU A 221 7.65 17.09 -5.92
CA GLU A 221 6.77 15.95 -6.16
C GLU A 221 6.86 14.93 -5.03
N SER A 222 8.05 14.70 -4.47
CA SER A 222 8.24 13.87 -3.28
C SER A 222 7.54 14.46 -2.05
N ALA A 223 7.60 15.78 -1.86
CA ALA A 223 6.88 16.46 -0.77
C ALA A 223 5.37 16.27 -0.90
N LEU A 224 4.80 16.48 -2.11
CA LEU A 224 3.39 16.26 -2.37
C LEU A 224 2.99 14.81 -2.08
N LEU A 225 3.78 13.85 -2.57
CA LEU A 225 3.56 12.43 -2.28
C LEU A 225 3.61 12.17 -0.77
N GLY A 226 4.53 12.79 -0.04
CA GLY A 226 4.67 12.66 1.41
C GLY A 226 3.44 13.16 2.16
N VAL A 227 2.88 14.31 1.78
CA VAL A 227 1.63 14.83 2.36
C VAL A 227 0.47 13.86 2.14
N VAL A 228 0.33 13.32 0.93
CA VAL A 228 -0.72 12.34 0.61
C VAL A 228 -0.52 11.05 1.41
N VAL A 229 0.71 10.55 1.52
CA VAL A 229 1.03 9.34 2.29
C VAL A 229 0.79 9.54 3.79
N ALA A 230 1.12 10.72 4.34
CA ALA A 230 0.79 11.06 5.72
C ALA A 230 -0.72 11.02 5.96
N GLY A 231 -1.49 11.62 5.05
CA GLY A 231 -2.95 11.58 5.11
C GLY A 231 -3.52 10.17 5.05
N ILE A 232 -2.93 9.28 4.21
CA ILE A 232 -3.29 7.85 4.17
C ILE A 232 -3.04 7.22 5.54
N GLY A 233 -1.85 7.41 6.12
CA GLY A 233 -1.50 6.84 7.41
C GLY A 233 -2.46 7.31 8.51
N VAL A 234 -2.64 8.61 8.68
CA VAL A 234 -3.51 9.18 9.71
C VAL A 234 -4.95 8.68 9.56
N SER A 235 -5.52 8.77 8.36
CA SER A 235 -6.91 8.34 8.12
C SER A 235 -7.09 6.82 8.28
N TYR A 236 -6.09 6.02 7.89
CA TYR A 236 -6.10 4.57 8.08
C TYR A 236 -6.13 4.19 9.56
N PHE A 237 -5.26 4.78 10.38
CA PHE A 237 -5.20 4.47 11.80
C PHE A 237 -6.44 4.96 12.56
N ILE A 238 -7.04 6.10 12.18
CA ILE A 238 -8.33 6.54 12.72
C ILE A 238 -9.43 5.53 12.36
N ALA A 239 -9.44 5.01 11.14
CA ALA A 239 -10.38 3.98 10.74
C ALA A 239 -10.13 2.67 11.51
N LEU A 240 -8.87 2.27 11.66
CA LEU A 240 -8.46 1.03 12.33
C LEU A 240 -8.76 1.05 13.84
N SER A 241 -8.60 2.20 14.50
CA SER A 241 -8.91 2.35 15.94
C SER A 241 -10.41 2.33 16.21
N GLY A 242 -11.22 2.77 15.25
CA GLY A 242 -12.68 2.80 15.37
C GLY A 242 -13.39 1.53 14.90
N ALA A 243 -12.67 0.58 14.27
CA ALA A 243 -13.23 -0.66 13.78
C ALA A 243 -12.81 -1.85 14.65
N ASN A 244 -13.78 -2.72 14.94
CA ASN A 244 -13.55 -3.90 15.78
C ASN A 244 -12.72 -4.99 15.07
N ASN A 245 -12.72 -5.00 13.72
CA ASN A 245 -12.15 -6.08 12.92
C ASN A 245 -11.29 -5.51 11.79
N ILE A 246 -10.00 -5.93 11.73
CA ILE A 246 -9.05 -5.52 10.69
C ILE A 246 -9.41 -6.09 9.33
N SER A 247 -9.99 -7.29 9.32
CA SER A 247 -10.42 -7.97 8.09
C SER A 247 -11.49 -7.18 7.36
N LEU A 248 -12.42 -6.53 8.09
CA LEU A 248 -13.43 -5.65 7.52
C LEU A 248 -12.80 -4.42 6.85
N ILE A 249 -11.85 -3.75 7.52
CA ILE A 249 -11.14 -2.61 6.94
C ILE A 249 -10.34 -3.04 5.71
N ALA A 250 -9.63 -4.17 5.78
CA ALA A 250 -8.89 -4.71 4.66
C ALA A 250 -9.81 -4.96 3.45
N ALA A 251 -10.97 -5.57 3.67
CA ALA A 251 -11.97 -5.80 2.62
C ALA A 251 -12.48 -4.48 2.02
N LEU A 252 -12.87 -3.52 2.84
CA LEU A 252 -13.38 -2.22 2.38
C LEU A 252 -12.32 -1.42 1.61
N THR A 253 -11.04 -1.54 1.98
CA THR A 253 -9.96 -0.86 1.22
C THR A 253 -9.80 -1.41 -0.20
N ALA A 254 -10.33 -2.58 -0.54
CA ALA A 254 -10.32 -3.09 -1.90
C ALA A 254 -11.19 -2.28 -2.88
N ILE A 255 -12.08 -1.41 -2.39
CA ILE A 255 -12.80 -0.40 -3.20
C ILE A 255 -11.80 0.53 -3.94
N THR A 256 -10.58 0.65 -3.45
CA THR A 256 -9.51 1.36 -4.19
C THR A 256 -9.24 0.77 -5.57
N LEU A 257 -9.54 -0.51 -5.82
CA LEU A 257 -9.33 -1.15 -7.12
C LEU A 257 -10.16 -0.49 -8.23
N PRO A 258 -11.51 -0.49 -8.17
CA PRO A 258 -12.31 0.16 -9.22
C PRO A 258 -12.03 1.66 -9.28
N LEU A 259 -11.85 2.32 -8.15
CA LEU A 259 -11.51 3.75 -8.12
C LEU A 259 -10.18 4.04 -8.83
N THR A 260 -9.15 3.21 -8.61
CA THR A 260 -7.86 3.37 -9.28
C THR A 260 -7.97 3.11 -10.79
N ALA A 261 -8.73 2.08 -11.21
CA ALA A 261 -8.94 1.79 -12.62
C ALA A 261 -9.63 2.95 -13.36
N ILE A 262 -10.70 3.48 -12.77
CA ILE A 262 -11.42 4.65 -13.32
C ILE A 262 -10.48 5.86 -13.36
N ALA A 263 -9.80 6.17 -12.26
CA ALA A 263 -8.90 7.31 -12.18
C ALA A 263 -7.69 7.20 -13.12
N ALA A 264 -7.12 6.01 -13.30
CA ALA A 264 -6.02 5.75 -14.24
C ALA A 264 -6.47 5.95 -15.69
N HIS A 265 -7.69 5.52 -16.03
CA HIS A 265 -8.26 5.75 -17.36
C HIS A 265 -8.36 7.25 -17.70
N PHE A 266 -8.91 8.07 -16.79
CA PHE A 266 -9.10 9.50 -17.02
C PHE A 266 -7.83 10.34 -16.84
N VAL A 267 -7.00 10.04 -15.84
CA VAL A 267 -5.85 10.89 -15.45
C VAL A 267 -4.57 10.47 -16.16
N LEU A 268 -4.32 9.18 -16.29
CA LEU A 268 -3.11 8.64 -16.90
C LEU A 268 -3.30 8.26 -18.37
N HIS A 269 -4.53 8.33 -18.88
CA HIS A 269 -4.92 7.91 -20.24
C HIS A 269 -4.48 6.45 -20.53
N GLU A 270 -4.41 5.62 -19.48
CA GLU A 270 -4.15 4.18 -19.61
C GLU A 270 -5.41 3.52 -20.18
N ARG A 271 -5.36 3.17 -21.47
CA ARG A 271 -6.43 2.46 -22.17
C ARG A 271 -6.18 0.95 -22.04
N ASP A 272 -6.75 0.37 -21.03
CA ASP A 272 -6.78 -1.10 -20.86
C ASP A 272 -8.19 -1.56 -21.26
N ASP A 273 -8.42 -1.65 -22.60
CA ASP A 273 -9.72 -1.99 -23.20
C ASP A 273 -10.05 -3.50 -23.05
N SER A 274 -9.35 -4.23 -22.19
CA SER A 274 -9.63 -5.64 -22.04
C SER A 274 -10.93 -5.83 -21.25
N LYS A 275 -11.97 -6.37 -21.91
CA LYS A 275 -13.21 -6.80 -21.25
C LYS A 275 -12.95 -7.69 -20.03
N LEU A 276 -11.83 -8.44 -20.05
CA LEU A 276 -11.39 -9.29 -18.94
C LEU A 276 -10.96 -8.48 -17.71
N LEU A 277 -10.34 -7.31 -17.87
CA LEU A 277 -9.98 -6.45 -16.74
C LEU A 277 -11.24 -5.92 -16.05
N TRP A 278 -12.24 -5.47 -16.81
CA TRP A 278 -13.51 -5.03 -16.25
C TRP A 278 -14.28 -6.16 -15.56
N ALA A 279 -14.25 -7.38 -16.12
CA ALA A 279 -14.82 -8.55 -15.47
C ALA A 279 -14.08 -8.88 -14.16
N ALA A 280 -12.76 -8.79 -14.14
CA ALA A 280 -11.96 -8.97 -12.93
C ALA A 280 -12.29 -7.91 -11.87
N ILE A 281 -12.43 -6.64 -12.25
CA ILE A 281 -12.83 -5.56 -11.35
C ILE A 281 -14.23 -5.83 -10.77
N ALA A 282 -15.19 -6.21 -11.60
CA ALA A 282 -16.54 -6.56 -11.15
C ALA A 282 -16.54 -7.73 -10.16
N LEU A 283 -15.76 -8.77 -10.44
CA LEU A 283 -15.59 -9.92 -9.55
C LEU A 283 -14.95 -9.53 -8.21
N ALA A 284 -13.92 -8.63 -8.23
CA ALA A 284 -13.32 -8.12 -7.01
C ALA A 284 -14.33 -7.32 -6.17
N VAL A 285 -15.11 -6.43 -6.81
CA VAL A 285 -16.15 -5.64 -6.13
C VAL A 285 -17.22 -6.55 -5.51
N THR A 286 -17.66 -7.58 -6.23
CA THR A 286 -18.58 -8.58 -5.70
C THR A 286 -17.98 -9.30 -4.49
N GLY A 287 -16.73 -9.74 -4.58
CA GLY A 287 -16.02 -10.38 -3.48
C GLY A 287 -15.91 -9.46 -2.24
N ILE A 288 -15.66 -8.16 -2.43
CA ILE A 288 -15.65 -7.16 -1.35
C ILE A 288 -17.03 -7.07 -0.68
N GLY A 289 -18.10 -6.97 -1.48
CA GLY A 289 -19.47 -6.90 -0.98
C GLY A 289 -19.85 -8.12 -0.12
N ILE A 290 -19.43 -9.32 -0.55
CA ILE A 290 -19.63 -10.56 0.22
C ILE A 290 -18.81 -10.56 1.50
N THR A 291 -17.55 -10.10 1.47
CA THR A 291 -16.67 -10.06 2.65
C THR A 291 -17.18 -9.08 3.72
N ALA A 292 -17.91 -8.04 3.32
CA ALA A 292 -18.43 -7.01 4.21
C ALA A 292 -19.73 -7.40 4.94
N GLN A 293 -20.39 -8.49 4.53
CA GLN A 293 -21.57 -9.09 5.19
C GLN A 293 -21.13 -10.09 6.27
#